data_060129ed6c898d16eeff5b86a95b11fc
#
_entry.id   060129ed6c898d16eeff5b86a95b11fc
#
_cell.length_a   1.000
_cell.length_b   1.000
_cell.length_c   1.000
_cell.angle_alpha   90.00
_cell.angle_beta   90.00
_cell.angle_gamma   90.00
#
_symmetry.space_group_name_H-M   'P 1'
#
loop_
_entity.id
_entity.type
_entity.pdbx_description
1 polymer ?
#
loop_
_entity_poly.entity_id
_entity_poly.type
_entity_poly.pdbx_seq_one_letter_code
_entity_poly.pdbx_strand_id
1 'polypeptide(L)'
;KPQRWRASIPESYAGRVSPRQTASIAYQVRRSNLRREPTNANKFLNNQNTLRFLTPSEEAHLRGEIAHAYFIYGLDDKAVMTARQAISKSPKTAYMGYWAAGLASYRSYQYELSGIFFRTLADMEDAPDLLRSSAAFWAYRLTLRENNPENAIKLLNIAKSFPDCFYGMMALQISGQKIFVDFRQPEVTDDFVSWLSETRGGRRVLALLQIGDWAKASRELRYLYGQASSVQRYDMMMFAVTHNMPGLAFRLADL
;
A
#
# COMPACT_ATOMS: atom_id res chain seq x y z
N LYS A 1 -11.05 5.63 -0.92
CA LYS A 1 -10.38 6.37 -2.01
C LYS A 1 -8.96 5.87 -2.06
N PRO A 2 -8.45 5.34 -3.17
CA PRO A 2 -7.03 5.10 -3.30
C PRO A 2 -6.36 6.46 -3.17
N GLN A 3 -5.60 6.64 -2.11
CA GLN A 3 -4.74 7.81 -1.96
C GLN A 3 -3.77 7.76 -3.13
N ARG A 4 -4.09 8.53 -4.16
CA ARG A 4 -3.11 8.83 -5.20
C ARG A 4 -1.91 9.42 -4.48
N TRP A 5 -0.83 8.71 -4.52
CA TRP A 5 0.50 9.10 -4.09
C TRP A 5 0.98 10.34 -4.86
N ARG A 6 0.33 11.46 -4.64
CA ARG A 6 0.82 12.79 -4.95
C ARG A 6 1.00 13.48 -3.62
N ALA A 7 2.14 13.19 -2.97
CA ALA A 7 2.66 14.16 -2.05
C ALA A 7 2.64 15.51 -2.77
N SER A 8 2.00 16.51 -2.19
CA SER A 8 2.06 17.88 -2.70
C SER A 8 3.54 18.24 -2.85
N ILE A 9 3.99 18.41 -4.09
CA ILE A 9 5.35 18.85 -4.39
C ILE A 9 5.45 20.24 -3.76
N PRO A 10 6.39 20.47 -2.82
CA PRO A 10 6.59 21.82 -2.29
C PRO A 10 6.82 22.79 -3.46
N GLU A 11 6.23 23.96 -3.43
CA GLU A 11 6.32 24.96 -4.52
C GLU A 11 7.76 25.25 -4.95
N SER A 12 8.73 25.13 -4.04
CA SER A 12 10.16 25.26 -4.34
C SER A 12 10.73 24.23 -5.32
N TYR A 13 10.00 23.12 -5.58
CA TYR A 13 10.42 22.04 -6.49
C TYR A 13 9.54 21.92 -7.75
N ALA A 14 8.43 22.64 -7.82
CA ALA A 14 7.44 22.54 -8.90
C ALA A 14 8.02 22.76 -10.31
N GLY A 15 9.16 23.43 -10.45
CA GLY A 15 9.84 23.67 -11.74
C GLY A 15 10.93 22.66 -12.10
N ARG A 16 11.32 21.73 -11.21
CA ARG A 16 12.50 20.87 -11.38
C ARG A 16 12.23 19.38 -11.53
N VAL A 17 11.01 18.94 -11.20
CA VAL A 17 10.66 17.50 -11.15
C VAL A 17 9.75 17.14 -12.31
N SER A 18 10.23 16.27 -13.20
CA SER A 18 9.39 15.67 -14.24
C SER A 18 8.70 14.42 -13.69
N PRO A 19 7.33 14.38 -13.63
CA PRO A 19 6.61 13.19 -13.17
C PRO A 19 6.95 11.92 -13.94
N ARG A 20 7.32 12.05 -15.21
CA ARG A 20 7.75 10.90 -16.03
C ARG A 20 9.11 10.37 -15.60
N GLN A 21 10.03 11.24 -15.22
CA GLN A 21 11.36 10.84 -14.75
C GLN A 21 11.27 10.16 -13.39
N THR A 22 10.51 10.73 -12.45
CA THR A 22 10.24 10.10 -11.15
C THR A 22 9.62 8.70 -11.33
N ALA A 23 8.61 8.56 -12.18
CA ALA A 23 7.99 7.27 -12.46
C ALA A 23 8.99 6.25 -13.07
N SER A 24 9.87 6.69 -13.96
CA SER A 24 10.92 5.85 -14.53
C SER A 24 11.92 5.37 -13.48
N ILE A 25 12.34 6.26 -12.58
CA ILE A 25 13.24 5.94 -11.47
C ILE A 25 12.59 4.91 -10.54
N ALA A 26 11.34 5.14 -10.13
CA ALA A 26 10.58 4.22 -9.29
C ALA A 26 10.45 2.84 -9.95
N TYR A 27 10.16 2.79 -11.24
CA TYR A 27 10.11 1.55 -12.01
C TYR A 27 11.43 0.78 -11.97
N GLN A 28 12.56 1.45 -12.19
CA GLN A 28 13.89 0.81 -12.19
C GLN A 28 14.26 0.27 -10.79
N VAL A 29 13.98 1.03 -9.73
CA VAL A 29 14.18 0.59 -8.34
C VAL A 29 13.36 -0.67 -8.06
N ARG A 30 12.06 -0.64 -8.36
CA ARG A 30 11.15 -1.77 -8.11
C ARG A 30 11.53 -3.00 -8.92
N ARG A 31 11.91 -2.82 -10.20
CA ARG A 31 12.37 -3.91 -11.05
C ARG A 31 13.62 -4.59 -10.49
N SER A 32 14.59 -3.82 -9.98
CA SER A 32 15.79 -4.37 -9.35
C SER A 32 15.47 -5.11 -8.06
N ASN A 33 14.56 -4.58 -7.22
CA ASN A 33 14.10 -5.24 -6.01
C ASN A 33 13.42 -6.59 -6.33
N LEU A 34 12.56 -6.64 -7.33
CA LEU A 34 11.89 -7.88 -7.78
C LEU A 34 12.87 -8.92 -8.34
N ARG A 35 14.00 -8.49 -8.89
CA ARG A 35 15.09 -9.38 -9.37
C ARG A 35 16.03 -9.86 -8.26
N ARG A 36 15.72 -9.57 -7.01
CA ARG A 36 16.58 -9.86 -5.86
C ARG A 36 17.90 -9.08 -5.85
N GLU A 37 17.92 -7.90 -6.43
CA GLU A 37 19.10 -7.05 -6.57
C GLU A 37 18.95 -5.70 -5.84
N PRO A 38 18.58 -5.66 -4.53
CA PRO A 38 18.38 -4.39 -3.83
C PRO A 38 19.67 -3.54 -3.77
N THR A 39 20.84 -4.18 -3.82
CA THR A 39 22.11 -3.45 -3.87
C THR A 39 22.26 -2.66 -5.18
N ASN A 40 21.79 -3.20 -6.30
CA ASN A 40 21.80 -2.48 -7.58
C ASN A 40 20.77 -1.33 -7.56
N ALA A 41 19.58 -1.55 -6.97
CA ALA A 41 18.59 -0.51 -6.73
C ALA A 41 19.19 0.64 -5.89
N ASN A 42 19.90 0.31 -4.82
CA ASN A 42 20.53 1.30 -3.95
C ASN A 42 21.65 2.07 -4.65
N LYS A 43 22.52 1.38 -5.40
CA LYS A 43 23.56 2.04 -6.22
C LYS A 43 22.96 3.00 -7.25
N PHE A 44 21.89 2.57 -7.93
CA PHE A 44 21.17 3.39 -8.92
C PHE A 44 20.56 4.63 -8.25
N LEU A 45 19.90 4.47 -7.09
CA LEU A 45 19.29 5.57 -6.37
C LEU A 45 20.32 6.56 -5.83
N ASN A 46 21.50 6.10 -5.40
CA ASN A 46 22.58 6.95 -4.87
C ASN A 46 23.29 7.79 -5.94
N ASN A 47 22.98 7.61 -7.23
CA ASN A 47 23.56 8.44 -8.28
C ASN A 47 22.97 9.86 -8.20
N GLN A 48 23.83 10.87 -8.15
CA GLN A 48 23.42 12.28 -8.08
C GLN A 48 22.51 12.69 -9.25
N ASN A 49 22.76 12.13 -10.45
CA ASN A 49 21.90 12.37 -11.61
C ASN A 49 20.49 11.80 -11.45
N THR A 50 20.32 10.79 -10.60
CA THR A 50 19.01 10.23 -10.24
C THR A 50 18.35 11.08 -9.17
N LEU A 51 19.09 11.40 -8.11
CA LEU A 51 18.56 12.12 -6.93
C LEU A 51 18.01 13.51 -7.28
N ARG A 52 18.59 14.21 -8.24
CA ARG A 52 18.14 15.57 -8.65
C ARG A 52 16.68 15.62 -9.16
N PHE A 53 16.10 14.48 -9.51
CA PHE A 53 14.73 14.39 -10.01
C PHE A 53 13.74 13.95 -8.93
N LEU A 54 14.18 13.73 -7.71
CA LEU A 54 13.36 13.27 -6.59
C LEU A 54 13.21 14.37 -5.53
N THR A 55 12.01 14.47 -5.01
CA THR A 55 11.78 15.21 -3.76
C THR A 55 12.31 14.39 -2.58
N PRO A 56 12.59 15.01 -1.42
CA PRO A 56 12.99 14.27 -0.22
C PRO A 56 12.02 13.17 0.17
N SER A 57 10.71 13.39 -0.02
CA SER A 57 9.67 12.40 0.26
C SER A 57 9.71 11.23 -0.70
N GLU A 58 9.88 11.47 -2.00
CA GLU A 58 10.00 10.41 -3.01
C GLU A 58 11.29 9.60 -2.83
N GLU A 59 12.41 10.27 -2.52
CA GLU A 59 13.66 9.60 -2.17
C GLU A 59 13.48 8.72 -0.93
N ALA A 60 12.84 9.23 0.13
CA ALA A 60 12.58 8.49 1.36
C ALA A 60 11.71 7.24 1.10
N HIS A 61 10.69 7.37 0.26
CA HIS A 61 9.85 6.26 -0.11
C HIS A 61 10.62 5.15 -0.85
N LEU A 62 11.38 5.51 -1.88
CA LEU A 62 12.16 4.54 -2.65
C LEU A 62 13.25 3.87 -1.80
N ARG A 63 13.91 4.63 -0.91
CA ARG A 63 14.86 4.04 0.06
C ARG A 63 14.17 3.09 1.02
N GLY A 64 12.94 3.39 1.45
CA GLY A 64 12.13 2.50 2.27
C GLY A 64 11.81 1.19 1.56
N GLU A 65 11.42 1.23 0.27
CA GLU A 65 11.21 0.04 -0.56
C GLU A 65 12.49 -0.80 -0.70
N ILE A 66 13.66 -0.16 -0.86
CA ILE A 66 14.95 -0.86 -0.94
C ILE A 66 15.30 -1.48 0.43
N ALA A 67 15.08 -0.77 1.52
CA ALA A 67 15.29 -1.29 2.87
C ALA A 67 14.44 -2.53 3.14
N HIS A 68 13.17 -2.49 2.74
CA HIS A 68 12.27 -3.63 2.85
C HIS A 68 12.74 -4.81 1.98
N ALA A 69 13.24 -4.56 0.77
CA ALA A 69 13.83 -5.60 -0.07
C ALA A 69 15.07 -6.21 0.58
N TYR A 70 15.96 -5.41 1.18
CA TYR A 70 17.10 -5.94 1.96
C TYR A 70 16.63 -6.85 3.11
N PHE A 71 15.60 -6.43 3.85
CA PHE A 71 15.01 -7.26 4.90
C PHE A 71 14.49 -8.60 4.35
N ILE A 72 13.72 -8.59 3.25
CA ILE A 72 13.18 -9.82 2.62
C ILE A 72 14.32 -10.79 2.26
N TYR A 73 15.45 -10.28 1.81
CA TYR A 73 16.60 -11.11 1.41
C TYR A 73 17.59 -11.41 2.54
N GLY A 74 17.24 -11.13 3.79
CA GLY A 74 18.04 -11.48 4.96
C GLY A 74 19.24 -10.57 5.22
N LEU A 75 19.26 -9.38 4.62
CA LEU A 75 20.37 -8.41 4.75
C LEU A 75 20.00 -7.33 5.76
N ASP A 76 19.80 -7.71 7.03
CA ASP A 76 19.22 -6.86 8.07
C ASP A 76 20.02 -5.58 8.34
N ASP A 77 21.33 -5.65 8.43
CA ASP A 77 22.18 -4.48 8.65
C ASP A 77 22.01 -3.44 7.52
N LYS A 78 21.94 -3.91 6.27
CA LYS A 78 21.69 -3.05 5.12
C LYS A 78 20.28 -2.50 5.12
N ALA A 79 19.31 -3.29 5.56
CA ALA A 79 17.93 -2.84 5.71
C ALA A 79 17.83 -1.69 6.70
N VAL A 80 18.38 -1.84 7.92
CA VAL A 80 18.37 -0.79 8.95
C VAL A 80 19.13 0.45 8.48
N MET A 81 20.30 0.27 7.87
CA MET A 81 21.10 1.41 7.37
C MET A 81 20.35 2.20 6.30
N THR A 82 19.77 1.52 5.31
CA THR A 82 19.03 2.17 4.22
C THR A 82 17.73 2.80 4.72
N ALA A 83 17.05 2.16 5.67
CA ALA A 83 15.87 2.70 6.33
C ALA A 83 16.18 4.00 7.10
N ARG A 84 17.27 4.04 7.85
CA ARG A 84 17.72 5.28 8.53
C ARG A 84 18.01 6.41 7.55
N GLN A 85 18.56 6.11 6.37
CA GLN A 85 18.73 7.11 5.30
C GLN A 85 17.37 7.62 4.80
N ALA A 86 16.37 6.73 4.61
CA ALA A 86 15.01 7.12 4.25
C ALA A 86 14.41 8.08 5.30
N ILE A 87 14.49 7.70 6.57
CA ILE A 87 13.98 8.48 7.71
C ILE A 87 14.66 9.84 7.79
N SER A 88 15.97 9.91 7.60
CA SER A 88 16.71 11.19 7.64
C SER A 88 16.30 12.15 6.51
N LYS A 89 15.86 11.63 5.35
CA LYS A 89 15.41 12.44 4.21
C LYS A 89 14.02 13.04 4.41
N SER A 90 13.10 12.25 4.91
CA SER A 90 11.74 12.69 5.19
C SER A 90 11.12 11.88 6.33
N PRO A 91 11.33 12.27 7.59
CA PRO A 91 10.84 11.51 8.75
C PRO A 91 9.33 11.27 8.73
N LYS A 92 8.56 12.22 8.20
CA LYS A 92 7.09 12.16 8.18
C LYS A 92 6.51 11.27 7.08
N THR A 93 7.29 10.85 6.09
CA THR A 93 6.79 10.08 4.93
C THR A 93 7.56 8.78 4.67
N ALA A 94 8.57 8.49 5.49
CA ALA A 94 9.40 7.28 5.36
C ALA A 94 8.73 6.02 5.96
N TYR A 95 7.42 5.84 5.75
CA TYR A 95 6.62 4.77 6.37
C TYR A 95 7.24 3.39 6.17
N MET A 96 7.58 3.03 4.92
CA MET A 96 8.22 1.76 4.60
C MET A 96 9.63 1.64 5.22
N GLY A 97 10.33 2.77 5.41
CA GLY A 97 11.61 2.81 6.11
C GLY A 97 11.45 2.40 7.58
N TYR A 98 10.51 2.99 8.31
CA TYR A 98 10.21 2.60 9.70
C TYR A 98 9.79 1.15 9.81
N TRP A 99 8.94 0.69 8.90
CA TRP A 99 8.49 -0.69 8.85
C TRP A 99 9.66 -1.67 8.66
N ALA A 100 10.50 -1.43 7.64
CA ALA A 100 11.66 -2.27 7.33
C ALA A 100 12.68 -2.28 8.47
N ALA A 101 12.98 -1.11 9.07
CA ALA A 101 13.87 -1.00 10.20
C ALA A 101 13.34 -1.74 11.44
N GLY A 102 12.03 -1.61 11.70
CA GLY A 102 11.38 -2.34 12.80
C GLY A 102 11.51 -3.85 12.64
N LEU A 103 11.19 -4.38 11.47
CA LEU A 103 11.29 -5.81 11.17
C LEU A 103 12.74 -6.33 11.23
N ALA A 104 13.68 -5.61 10.61
CA ALA A 104 15.10 -6.01 10.61
C ALA A 104 15.71 -5.99 12.01
N SER A 105 15.41 -4.94 12.80
CA SER A 105 15.84 -4.86 14.20
C SER A 105 15.22 -5.98 15.05
N TYR A 106 13.94 -6.34 14.81
CA TYR A 106 13.28 -7.44 15.50
C TYR A 106 13.99 -8.78 15.22
N ARG A 107 14.27 -9.06 13.94
CA ARG A 107 14.96 -10.31 13.52
C ARG A 107 16.38 -10.39 14.07
N SER A 108 17.04 -9.24 14.21
CA SER A 108 18.37 -9.14 14.82
C SER A 108 18.35 -9.08 16.36
N TYR A 109 17.22 -9.39 17.00
CA TYR A 109 17.03 -9.38 18.46
C TYR A 109 17.20 -8.01 19.13
N GLN A 110 17.24 -6.91 18.37
CA GLN A 110 17.30 -5.54 18.88
C GLN A 110 15.89 -5.02 19.18
N TYR A 111 15.24 -5.63 20.18
CA TYR A 111 13.82 -5.42 20.46
C TYR A 111 13.46 -3.98 20.85
N GLU A 112 14.30 -3.32 21.63
CA GLU A 112 14.10 -1.92 22.02
C GLU A 112 14.09 -1.01 20.80
N LEU A 113 15.09 -1.14 19.93
CA LEU A 113 15.19 -0.36 18.69
C LEU A 113 14.02 -0.65 17.75
N SER A 114 13.63 -1.93 17.63
CA SER A 114 12.46 -2.34 16.87
C SER A 114 11.18 -1.67 17.39
N GLY A 115 11.00 -1.63 18.71
CA GLY A 115 9.87 -0.99 19.37
C GLY A 115 9.80 0.51 19.06
N ILE A 116 10.93 1.20 19.05
CA ILE A 116 10.99 2.63 18.69
C ILE A 116 10.47 2.84 17.26
N PHE A 117 10.94 2.06 16.28
CA PHE A 117 10.51 2.22 14.89
C PHE A 117 9.02 1.92 14.71
N PHE A 118 8.51 0.85 15.33
CA PHE A 118 7.11 0.50 15.21
C PHE A 118 6.19 1.49 15.93
N ARG A 119 6.53 1.96 17.13
CA ARG A 119 5.74 2.99 17.84
C ARG A 119 5.69 4.28 17.01
N THR A 120 6.84 4.74 16.50
CA THR A 120 6.87 5.92 15.65
C THR A 120 5.96 5.80 14.43
N LEU A 121 5.97 4.65 13.75
CA LEU A 121 5.10 4.42 12.58
C LEU A 121 3.62 4.32 12.97
N ALA A 122 3.29 3.71 14.11
CA ALA A 122 1.93 3.61 14.61
C ALA A 122 1.31 4.97 14.93
N ASP A 123 2.13 5.94 15.37
CA ASP A 123 1.71 7.30 15.71
C ASP A 123 1.55 8.21 14.47
N MET A 124 1.98 7.76 13.29
CA MET A 124 1.84 8.54 12.04
C MET A 124 0.43 8.44 11.48
N GLU A 125 -0.41 9.47 11.68
CA GLU A 125 -1.80 9.47 11.21
C GLU A 125 -1.95 9.37 9.69
N ASP A 126 -1.00 9.95 8.94
CA ASP A 126 -0.99 9.92 7.47
C ASP A 126 -0.39 8.62 6.89
N ALA A 127 0.06 7.68 7.73
CA ALA A 127 0.59 6.42 7.25
C ALA A 127 -0.53 5.52 6.67
N PRO A 128 -0.23 4.73 5.61
CA PRO A 128 -1.19 3.79 5.06
C PRO A 128 -1.72 2.84 6.15
N ASP A 129 -3.03 2.60 6.15
CA ASP A 129 -3.74 1.81 7.17
C ASP A 129 -3.08 0.45 7.44
N LEU A 130 -2.66 -0.24 6.36
CA LEU A 130 -1.95 -1.51 6.45
C LEU A 130 -0.64 -1.38 7.25
N LEU A 131 0.15 -0.36 7.00
CA LEU A 131 1.43 -0.17 7.70
C LEU A 131 1.21 0.29 9.13
N ARG A 132 0.25 1.19 9.35
CA ARG A 132 -0.08 1.71 10.68
C ARG A 132 -0.63 0.61 11.59
N SER A 133 -1.59 -0.18 11.12
CA SER A 133 -2.14 -1.32 11.88
C SER A 133 -1.08 -2.36 12.19
N SER A 134 -0.21 -2.68 11.21
CA SER A 134 0.90 -3.62 11.39
C SER A 134 1.89 -3.13 12.45
N ALA A 135 2.31 -1.88 12.34
CA ALA A 135 3.26 -1.27 13.27
C ALA A 135 2.70 -1.21 14.70
N ALA A 136 1.43 -0.80 14.84
CA ALA A 136 0.75 -0.76 16.13
C ALA A 136 0.67 -2.15 16.78
N PHE A 137 0.36 -3.18 16.00
CA PHE A 137 0.30 -4.55 16.50
C PHE A 137 1.69 -5.07 16.93
N TRP A 138 2.74 -4.83 16.15
CA TRP A 138 4.09 -5.24 16.53
C TRP A 138 4.62 -4.44 17.73
N ALA A 139 4.34 -3.15 17.79
CA ALA A 139 4.65 -2.31 18.95
C ALA A 139 3.92 -2.80 20.21
N TYR A 140 2.63 -3.18 20.10
CA TYR A 140 1.87 -3.81 21.18
C TYR A 140 2.59 -5.03 21.74
N ARG A 141 3.02 -5.97 20.88
CA ARG A 141 3.72 -7.19 21.31
C ARG A 141 5.03 -6.89 22.04
N LEU A 142 5.78 -5.90 21.57
CA LEU A 142 7.04 -5.51 22.20
C LEU A 142 6.82 -4.80 23.52
N THR A 143 5.81 -3.91 23.60
CA THR A 143 5.45 -3.18 24.82
C THR A 143 4.95 -4.12 25.94
N LEU A 144 4.29 -5.23 25.58
CA LEU A 144 3.99 -6.30 26.55
C LEU A 144 5.25 -6.95 27.14
N ARG A 145 6.29 -7.16 26.34
CA ARG A 145 7.58 -7.68 26.85
C ARG A 145 8.30 -6.71 27.77
N GLU A 146 8.03 -5.40 27.62
CA GLU A 146 8.54 -4.33 28.48
C GLU A 146 7.75 -4.22 29.80
N ASN A 147 6.77 -5.13 30.06
CA ASN A 147 5.87 -5.12 31.23
C ASN A 147 5.07 -3.80 31.36
N ASN A 148 4.69 -3.19 30.26
CA ASN A 148 3.91 -1.95 30.21
C ASN A 148 2.51 -2.17 29.59
N PRO A 149 1.58 -2.80 30.32
CA PRO A 149 0.28 -3.20 29.78
C PRO A 149 -0.59 -2.01 29.36
N GLU A 150 -0.50 -0.87 30.06
CA GLU A 150 -1.32 0.31 29.74
C GLU A 150 -1.01 0.86 28.34
N ASN A 151 0.28 1.02 28.01
CA ASN A 151 0.68 1.47 26.68
C ASN A 151 0.47 0.38 25.63
N ALA A 152 0.59 -0.89 25.99
CA ALA A 152 0.27 -2.00 25.09
C ALA A 152 -1.21 -1.94 24.66
N ILE A 153 -2.15 -1.71 25.59
CA ILE A 153 -3.58 -1.57 25.27
C ILE A 153 -3.85 -0.42 24.31
N LYS A 154 -3.16 0.73 24.49
CA LYS A 154 -3.30 1.87 23.54
C LYS A 154 -2.89 1.48 22.13
N LEU A 155 -1.76 0.80 21.97
CA LEU A 155 -1.25 0.32 20.68
C LEU A 155 -2.18 -0.73 20.07
N LEU A 156 -2.73 -1.64 20.88
CA LEU A 156 -3.72 -2.61 20.41
C LEU A 156 -4.99 -1.91 19.89
N ASN A 157 -5.42 -0.83 20.57
CA ASN A 157 -6.57 -0.03 20.12
C ASN A 157 -6.30 0.67 18.79
N ILE A 158 -5.08 1.17 18.57
CA ILE A 158 -4.70 1.70 17.25
C ILE A 158 -4.81 0.60 16.18
N ALA A 159 -4.28 -0.59 16.42
CA ALA A 159 -4.39 -1.68 15.45
C ALA A 159 -5.86 -2.05 15.16
N LYS A 160 -6.72 -2.13 16.18
CA LYS A 160 -8.16 -2.44 16.05
C LYS A 160 -8.96 -1.42 15.23
N SER A 161 -8.50 -0.17 15.14
CA SER A 161 -9.21 0.84 14.33
C SER A 161 -9.14 0.58 12.82
N PHE A 162 -8.42 -0.46 12.39
CA PHE A 162 -8.28 -0.90 11.00
C PHE A 162 -8.81 -2.34 10.80
N PRO A 163 -10.13 -2.58 10.96
CA PRO A 163 -10.71 -3.93 10.97
C PRO A 163 -10.52 -4.68 9.64
N ASP A 164 -10.31 -3.96 8.54
CA ASP A 164 -10.12 -4.55 7.21
C ASP A 164 -8.66 -4.94 6.93
N CYS A 165 -7.74 -4.63 7.87
CA CYS A 165 -6.34 -5.01 7.76
C CYS A 165 -6.06 -6.29 8.56
N PHE A 166 -5.14 -7.14 8.08
CA PHE A 166 -4.77 -8.39 8.74
C PHE A 166 -4.44 -8.21 10.23
N TYR A 167 -3.59 -7.24 10.57
CA TYR A 167 -3.22 -7.01 11.97
C TYR A 167 -4.31 -6.34 12.78
N GLY A 168 -5.21 -5.59 12.14
CA GLY A 168 -6.42 -5.08 12.77
C GLY A 168 -7.38 -6.21 13.17
N MET A 169 -7.61 -7.17 12.27
CA MET A 169 -8.39 -8.38 12.59
C MET A 169 -7.76 -9.19 13.72
N MET A 170 -6.43 -9.37 13.71
CA MET A 170 -5.71 -10.03 14.79
C MET A 170 -5.89 -9.32 16.14
N ALA A 171 -5.85 -7.98 16.14
CA ALA A 171 -6.05 -7.16 17.33
C ALA A 171 -7.48 -7.28 17.87
N LEU A 172 -8.49 -7.30 17.01
CA LEU A 172 -9.89 -7.56 17.39
C LEU A 172 -10.03 -8.93 18.03
N GLN A 173 -9.48 -9.96 17.43
CA GLN A 173 -9.53 -11.34 17.94
C GLN A 173 -8.88 -11.46 19.34
N ILE A 174 -7.69 -10.88 19.53
CA ILE A 174 -6.99 -10.86 20.83
C ILE A 174 -7.81 -10.13 21.89
N SER A 175 -8.56 -9.10 21.49
CA SER A 175 -9.46 -8.35 22.39
C SER A 175 -10.78 -9.08 22.67
N GLY A 176 -10.98 -10.30 22.19
CA GLY A 176 -12.23 -11.06 22.34
C GLY A 176 -13.40 -10.52 21.51
N GLN A 177 -13.16 -9.60 20.57
CA GLN A 177 -14.18 -9.05 19.69
C GLN A 177 -14.37 -9.95 18.47
N LYS A 178 -15.64 -10.15 18.09
CA LYS A 178 -15.95 -10.93 16.87
C LYS A 178 -15.63 -10.09 15.64
N ILE A 179 -14.92 -10.71 14.68
CA ILE A 179 -14.74 -10.14 13.35
C ILE A 179 -16.03 -10.39 12.58
N PHE A 180 -16.70 -9.31 12.20
CA PHE A 180 -17.88 -9.39 11.36
C PHE A 180 -17.49 -9.16 9.90
N VAL A 181 -17.68 -10.17 9.06
CA VAL A 181 -17.52 -10.06 7.62
C VAL A 181 -18.89 -10.21 6.98
N ASP A 182 -19.28 -9.20 6.21
CA ASP A 182 -20.54 -9.26 5.45
C ASP A 182 -20.29 -10.02 4.14
N PHE A 183 -20.84 -11.23 4.05
CA PHE A 183 -20.75 -12.07 2.85
C PHE A 183 -21.94 -11.92 1.90
N ARG A 184 -22.84 -10.95 2.16
CA ARG A 184 -23.94 -10.71 1.22
C ARG A 184 -23.39 -10.34 -0.14
N GLN A 185 -23.92 -10.99 -1.16
CA GLN A 185 -23.58 -10.59 -2.53
C GLN A 185 -24.26 -9.24 -2.82
N PRO A 186 -23.50 -8.23 -3.20
CA PRO A 186 -24.08 -6.96 -3.56
C PRO A 186 -24.80 -7.09 -4.91
N GLU A 187 -25.92 -6.42 -5.03
CA GLU A 187 -26.69 -6.34 -6.27
C GLU A 187 -26.14 -5.21 -7.15
N VAL A 188 -26.17 -5.46 -8.44
CA VAL A 188 -25.84 -4.44 -9.44
C VAL A 188 -27.08 -3.57 -9.65
N THR A 189 -26.92 -2.24 -9.66
CA THR A 189 -28.06 -1.35 -9.83
C THR A 189 -28.60 -1.34 -11.25
N ASP A 190 -29.92 -1.13 -11.41
CA ASP A 190 -30.56 -1.02 -12.73
C ASP A 190 -29.99 0.17 -13.52
N ASP A 191 -29.62 1.26 -12.83
CA ASP A 191 -28.98 2.43 -13.44
C ASP A 191 -27.64 2.06 -14.08
N PHE A 192 -26.87 1.17 -13.47
CA PHE A 192 -25.61 0.68 -14.05
C PHE A 192 -25.85 -0.19 -15.29
N VAL A 193 -26.83 -1.06 -15.25
CA VAL A 193 -27.20 -1.91 -16.41
C VAL A 193 -27.65 -1.03 -17.58
N SER A 194 -28.45 0.01 -17.32
CA SER A 194 -28.88 1.00 -18.30
C SER A 194 -27.67 1.75 -18.88
N TRP A 195 -26.79 2.26 -18.05
CA TRP A 195 -25.55 2.91 -18.47
C TRP A 195 -24.65 2.02 -19.33
N LEU A 196 -24.51 0.73 -19.01
CA LEU A 196 -23.79 -0.22 -19.87
C LEU A 196 -24.46 -0.37 -21.23
N SER A 197 -25.79 -0.47 -21.27
CA SER A 197 -26.53 -0.66 -22.52
C SER A 197 -26.52 0.58 -23.42
N GLU A 198 -26.43 1.78 -22.85
CA GLU A 198 -26.41 3.05 -23.56
C GLU A 198 -25.03 3.43 -24.07
N THR A 199 -23.97 3.04 -23.36
CA THR A 199 -22.61 3.39 -23.76
C THR A 199 -22.06 2.43 -24.83
N ARG A 200 -21.27 2.96 -25.78
CA ARG A 200 -20.64 2.14 -26.83
C ARG A 200 -19.72 1.05 -26.25
N GLY A 201 -18.97 1.39 -25.19
CA GLY A 201 -18.09 0.44 -24.51
C GLY A 201 -18.88 -0.63 -23.75
N GLY A 202 -19.95 -0.20 -23.05
CA GLY A 202 -20.80 -1.13 -22.31
C GLY A 202 -21.52 -2.13 -23.20
N ARG A 203 -22.06 -1.70 -24.36
CA ARG A 203 -22.63 -2.63 -25.36
C ARG A 203 -21.61 -3.66 -25.83
N ARG A 204 -20.34 -3.29 -26.00
CA ARG A 204 -19.27 -4.26 -26.32
C ARG A 204 -19.03 -5.24 -25.17
N VAL A 205 -19.04 -4.76 -23.92
CA VAL A 205 -18.92 -5.65 -22.75
C VAL A 205 -20.03 -6.69 -22.76
N LEU A 206 -21.30 -6.26 -22.90
CA LEU A 206 -22.45 -7.15 -22.92
C LEU A 206 -22.38 -8.18 -24.05
N ALA A 207 -22.02 -7.76 -25.27
CA ALA A 207 -21.84 -8.64 -26.40
C ALA A 207 -20.70 -9.65 -26.19
N LEU A 208 -19.58 -9.22 -25.60
CA LEU A 208 -18.45 -10.10 -25.30
C LEU A 208 -18.80 -11.15 -24.24
N LEU A 209 -19.60 -10.77 -23.24
CA LEU A 209 -20.11 -11.71 -22.24
C LEU A 209 -21.05 -12.76 -22.84
N GLN A 210 -21.94 -12.34 -23.77
CA GLN A 210 -22.85 -13.28 -24.46
C GLN A 210 -22.11 -14.35 -25.25
N ILE A 211 -20.95 -14.03 -25.83
CA ILE A 211 -20.12 -15.01 -26.57
C ILE A 211 -19.07 -15.69 -25.68
N GLY A 212 -19.04 -15.44 -24.38
CA GLY A 212 -18.12 -16.05 -23.42
C GLY A 212 -16.68 -15.51 -23.48
N ASP A 213 -16.41 -14.37 -24.12
CA ASP A 213 -15.08 -13.78 -24.17
C ASP A 213 -14.81 -12.87 -22.95
N TRP A 214 -14.70 -13.52 -21.79
CA TRP A 214 -14.47 -12.88 -20.49
C TRP A 214 -13.20 -12.02 -20.44
N ALA A 215 -12.17 -12.43 -21.17
CA ALA A 215 -10.89 -11.73 -21.20
C ALA A 215 -11.01 -10.36 -21.88
N LYS A 216 -11.71 -10.29 -23.00
CA LYS A 216 -11.97 -9.02 -23.69
C LYS A 216 -13.01 -8.18 -22.95
N ALA A 217 -14.06 -8.77 -22.40
CA ALA A 217 -15.05 -8.08 -21.56
C ALA A 217 -14.37 -7.39 -20.37
N SER A 218 -13.50 -8.08 -19.64
CA SER A 218 -12.71 -7.51 -18.56
C SER A 218 -11.82 -6.35 -18.98
N ARG A 219 -11.30 -6.39 -20.21
CA ARG A 219 -10.46 -5.31 -20.76
C ARG A 219 -11.28 -4.07 -21.09
N GLU A 220 -12.44 -4.25 -21.71
CA GLU A 220 -13.36 -3.15 -22.01
C GLU A 220 -13.89 -2.49 -20.72
N LEU A 221 -14.28 -3.27 -19.71
CA LEU A 221 -14.69 -2.72 -18.41
C LEU A 221 -13.61 -1.84 -17.78
N ARG A 222 -12.35 -2.25 -17.84
CA ARG A 222 -11.24 -1.41 -17.32
C ARG A 222 -11.09 -0.09 -18.08
N TYR A 223 -11.34 -0.05 -19.38
CA TYR A 223 -11.37 1.21 -20.13
C TYR A 223 -12.49 2.13 -19.70
N LEU A 224 -13.67 1.57 -19.43
CA LEU A 224 -14.82 2.33 -18.94
C LEU A 224 -14.61 2.90 -17.53
N TYR A 225 -13.80 2.25 -16.68
CA TYR A 225 -13.54 2.68 -15.31
C TYR A 225 -13.04 4.13 -15.22
N GLY A 226 -12.21 4.56 -16.15
CA GLY A 226 -11.69 5.93 -16.21
C GLY A 226 -12.75 7.00 -16.51
N GLN A 227 -13.88 6.59 -17.10
CA GLN A 227 -14.99 7.44 -17.51
C GLN A 227 -16.19 7.36 -16.57
N ALA A 228 -16.19 6.38 -15.67
CA ALA A 228 -17.27 6.06 -14.75
C ALA A 228 -17.27 6.98 -13.51
N SER A 229 -18.45 7.34 -13.02
CA SER A 229 -18.65 7.98 -11.73
C SER A 229 -18.25 7.05 -10.57
N SER A 230 -18.15 7.58 -9.35
CA SER A 230 -17.81 6.77 -8.17
C SER A 230 -18.84 5.65 -7.89
N VAL A 231 -20.12 5.92 -8.13
CA VAL A 231 -21.19 4.92 -8.00
C VAL A 231 -21.04 3.83 -9.06
N GLN A 232 -20.87 4.23 -10.32
CA GLN A 232 -20.69 3.28 -11.42
C GLN A 232 -19.42 2.43 -11.26
N ARG A 233 -18.34 2.96 -10.66
CA ARG A 233 -17.12 2.18 -10.36
C ARG A 233 -17.38 1.09 -9.33
N TYR A 234 -18.18 1.41 -8.31
CA TYR A 234 -18.62 0.42 -7.34
C TYR A 234 -19.47 -0.66 -8.03
N ASP A 235 -20.45 -0.27 -8.84
CA ASP A 235 -21.28 -1.22 -9.58
C ASP A 235 -20.48 -2.07 -10.58
N MET A 236 -19.44 -1.51 -11.21
CA MET A 236 -18.52 -2.28 -12.06
C MET A 236 -17.79 -3.38 -11.29
N MET A 237 -17.38 -3.09 -10.06
CA MET A 237 -16.75 -4.09 -9.18
C MET A 237 -17.77 -5.19 -8.84
N MET A 238 -18.99 -4.81 -8.47
CA MET A 238 -20.08 -5.75 -8.17
C MET A 238 -20.45 -6.60 -9.39
N PHE A 239 -20.56 -5.97 -10.56
CA PHE A 239 -20.79 -6.67 -11.83
C PHE A 239 -19.68 -7.68 -12.14
N ALA A 240 -18.43 -7.35 -11.84
CA ALA A 240 -17.33 -8.29 -12.00
C ALA A 240 -17.44 -9.50 -11.04
N VAL A 241 -17.91 -9.27 -9.81
CA VAL A 241 -18.16 -10.35 -8.84
C VAL A 241 -19.30 -11.27 -9.31
N THR A 242 -20.45 -10.69 -9.67
CA THR A 242 -21.65 -11.46 -10.08
C THR A 242 -21.43 -12.26 -11.37
N HIS A 243 -20.56 -11.76 -12.25
CA HIS A 243 -20.20 -12.45 -13.50
C HIS A 243 -18.95 -13.33 -13.39
N ASN A 244 -18.56 -13.71 -12.17
CA ASN A 244 -17.42 -14.59 -11.90
C ASN A 244 -16.10 -14.14 -12.55
N MET A 245 -15.81 -12.83 -12.46
CA MET A 245 -14.56 -12.22 -12.91
C MET A 245 -13.70 -11.77 -11.70
N PRO A 246 -13.27 -12.67 -10.79
CA PRO A 246 -12.63 -12.30 -9.52
C PRO A 246 -11.34 -11.50 -9.71
N GLY A 247 -10.56 -11.82 -10.73
CA GLY A 247 -9.34 -11.08 -11.05
C GLY A 247 -9.58 -9.66 -11.56
N LEU A 248 -10.77 -9.36 -12.10
CA LEU A 248 -11.19 -7.99 -12.43
C LEU A 248 -11.70 -7.29 -11.19
N ALA A 249 -12.58 -7.92 -10.41
CA ALA A 249 -13.15 -7.37 -9.19
C ALA A 249 -12.03 -6.90 -8.23
N PHE A 250 -11.04 -7.76 -7.99
CA PHE A 250 -9.87 -7.42 -7.16
C PHE A 250 -9.13 -6.19 -7.69
N ARG A 251 -8.86 -6.14 -9.01
CA ARG A 251 -8.17 -4.98 -9.62
C ARG A 251 -8.99 -3.69 -9.59
N LEU A 252 -10.31 -3.77 -9.66
CA LEU A 252 -11.19 -2.60 -9.58
C LEU A 252 -11.30 -2.08 -8.13
N ALA A 253 -11.23 -2.96 -7.15
CA ALA A 253 -11.20 -2.61 -5.74
C ALA A 253 -9.90 -1.88 -5.34
N ASP A 254 -8.79 -2.14 -6.04
CA ASP A 254 -7.46 -1.59 -5.77
C ASP A 254 -7.19 -0.24 -6.50
N LEU A 255 -8.13 0.23 -7.35
CA LEU A 255 -8.06 1.47 -8.12
C LEU A 255 -8.84 2.61 -7.44
#